data_d93174c0c486a7d1c308c4a85d02c758
#
_entry.id   d93174c0c486a7d1c308c4a85d02c758
#
_cell.length_a   1.000
_cell.length_b   1.000
_cell.length_c   1.000
_cell.angle_alpha   90.00
_cell.angle_beta   90.00
_cell.angle_gamma   90.00
#
_symmetry.space_group_name_H-M   'P 1'
#
loop_
_entity.id
_entity.type
_entity.pdbx_description
1 polymer ?
#
loop_
_entity_poly.entity_id
_entity_poly.type
_entity_poly.pdbx_seq_one_letter_code
_entity_poly.pdbx_strand_id
1 'polypeptide(L)'
;ICEGLVGSEMCIRDRGLIVQELNHCPNPEQVHIFFSAHGVPVSYVEEAGDPYQAEIEECVDKIMKTLNCSNPHTLAYQSRVGPVEWLKPYTEDAIQELAASGVKNLLVVPISFVSEHIETLQEIDMEYREVAEEAGISNFYRVPALNTHPIFINDLADLVMETLDAPSHGFSDAIQMKKIIKMYPQERWEWGLTTTAEVWNGRLAMVGFIALLLELITGYGPLHLAGLL
;
A
#
# COMPACT_ATOMS: atom_id res chain seq x y z
N ILE A 1 16.03 -3.81 -2.73
CA ILE A 1 15.27 -2.55 -2.47
C ILE A 1 14.60 -2.64 -1.10
N CYS A 2 14.09 -3.80 -0.71
CA CYS A 2 13.37 -3.94 0.56
C CYS A 2 14.28 -3.97 1.79
N GLU A 3 15.53 -4.40 1.71
CA GLU A 3 16.48 -4.32 2.83
C GLU A 3 16.80 -2.87 3.25
N GLY A 4 16.64 -1.89 2.36
CA GLY A 4 16.84 -0.47 2.66
C GLY A 4 15.59 0.25 3.15
N LEU A 5 14.40 -0.04 2.58
CA LEU A 5 13.13 0.63 2.95
C LEU A 5 12.44 -0.01 4.16
N VAL A 6 12.59 -1.32 4.34
CA VAL A 6 12.19 -2.05 5.57
C VAL A 6 13.32 -2.01 6.61
N GLY A 7 14.41 -1.30 6.31
CA GLY A 7 15.53 -1.05 7.18
C GLY A 7 15.16 -0.15 8.37
N SER A 8 16.00 -0.12 9.35
CA SER A 8 15.85 0.47 10.69
C SER A 8 15.15 1.83 10.77
N GLU A 9 15.29 2.67 9.75
CA GLU A 9 14.88 4.08 9.79
C GLU A 9 13.35 4.26 9.67
N MET A 10 12.71 3.55 8.74
CA MET A 10 11.24 3.61 8.57
C MET A 10 10.53 3.07 9.81
N CYS A 11 11.00 1.94 10.35
CA CYS A 11 10.48 1.38 11.60
C CYS A 11 10.73 2.30 12.82
N ILE A 12 11.88 2.99 12.90
CA ILE A 12 12.18 3.95 13.97
C ILE A 12 11.19 5.11 13.93
N ARG A 13 10.81 5.54 12.76
CA ARG A 13 9.89 6.64 12.59
C ARG A 13 8.46 6.26 12.86
N ASP A 14 7.97 5.12 12.33
CA ASP A 14 6.64 4.61 12.65
C ASP A 14 6.50 4.44 14.16
N ARG A 15 7.54 3.94 14.84
CA ARG A 15 7.63 3.95 16.29
C ARG A 15 7.41 5.35 16.88
N GLY A 16 8.06 6.38 16.33
CA GLY A 16 7.94 7.75 16.83
C GLY A 16 6.50 8.27 16.76
N LEU A 17 5.82 8.05 15.63
CA LEU A 17 4.42 8.44 15.44
C LEU A 17 3.48 7.61 16.33
N ILE A 18 3.69 6.30 16.43
CA ILE A 18 2.89 5.43 17.30
C ILE A 18 3.02 5.88 18.76
N VAL A 19 4.24 6.13 19.25
CA VAL A 19 4.46 6.64 20.63
C VAL A 19 3.79 7.99 20.84
N GLN A 20 3.85 8.88 19.87
CA GLN A 20 3.19 10.18 19.93
C GLN A 20 1.67 10.01 20.08
N GLU A 21 1.03 9.17 19.28
CA GLU A 21 -0.40 8.93 19.35
C GLU A 21 -0.80 8.15 20.62
N LEU A 22 -0.01 7.17 21.05
CA LEU A 22 -0.24 6.49 22.33
C LEU A 22 -0.23 7.45 23.51
N ASN A 23 0.62 8.47 23.51
CA ASN A 23 0.68 9.49 24.55
C ASN A 23 -0.57 10.39 24.61
N HIS A 24 -1.34 10.45 23.52
CA HIS A 24 -2.64 11.13 23.50
C HIS A 24 -3.77 10.27 24.08
N CYS A 25 -3.54 8.97 24.26
CA CYS A 25 -4.54 8.06 24.79
C CYS A 25 -4.58 8.12 26.32
N PRO A 26 -5.78 8.11 26.95
CA PRO A 26 -5.91 8.17 28.42
C PRO A 26 -5.23 7.01 29.17
N ASN A 27 -5.18 5.82 28.57
CA ASN A 27 -4.57 4.61 29.12
C ASN A 27 -3.74 3.91 28.03
N PRO A 28 -2.54 4.40 27.73
CA PRO A 28 -1.73 3.91 26.62
C PRO A 28 -1.49 2.39 26.65
N GLU A 29 -1.30 1.82 27.84
CA GLU A 29 -1.04 0.39 28.04
C GLU A 29 -2.25 -0.53 27.73
N GLN A 30 -3.45 0.05 27.65
CA GLN A 30 -4.70 -0.68 27.35
C GLN A 30 -5.12 -0.53 25.87
N VAL A 31 -4.33 0.16 25.08
CA VAL A 31 -4.60 0.37 23.67
C VAL A 31 -4.16 -0.87 22.89
N HIS A 32 -5.04 -1.39 22.05
CA HIS A 32 -4.70 -2.40 21.05
C HIS A 32 -4.13 -1.71 19.80
N ILE A 33 -2.92 -2.05 19.39
CA ILE A 33 -2.29 -1.51 18.18
C ILE A 33 -2.76 -2.35 16.99
N PHE A 34 -3.34 -1.70 15.99
CA PHE A 34 -3.93 -2.37 14.84
C PHE A 34 -3.24 -1.90 13.56
N PHE A 35 -2.41 -2.75 12.98
CA PHE A 35 -1.75 -2.48 11.71
C PHE A 35 -2.69 -2.79 10.55
N SER A 36 -2.99 -1.79 9.73
CA SER A 36 -3.78 -1.96 8.51
C SER A 36 -2.88 -1.78 7.30
N ALA A 37 -2.70 -2.84 6.53
CA ALA A 37 -1.96 -2.85 5.28
C ALA A 37 -2.93 -2.91 4.09
N HIS A 38 -2.52 -2.38 2.94
CA HIS A 38 -3.28 -2.61 1.71
C HIS A 38 -3.27 -4.10 1.36
N GLY A 39 -4.43 -4.69 1.12
CA GLY A 39 -4.53 -6.09 0.71
C GLY A 39 -4.02 -6.31 -0.72
N VAL A 40 -3.59 -7.53 -1.00
CA VAL A 40 -3.34 -7.99 -2.36
C VAL A 40 -4.01 -9.35 -2.58
N PRO A 41 -4.33 -9.74 -3.82
CA PRO A 41 -4.83 -11.07 -4.11
C PRO A 41 -3.85 -12.15 -3.65
N VAL A 42 -4.35 -13.22 -3.04
CA VAL A 42 -3.54 -14.37 -2.55
C VAL A 42 -2.68 -14.97 -3.66
N SER A 43 -3.18 -15.00 -4.91
CA SER A 43 -2.44 -15.49 -6.06
C SER A 43 -1.14 -14.75 -6.34
N TYR A 44 -1.02 -13.48 -5.95
CA TYR A 44 0.24 -12.74 -6.10
C TYR A 44 1.33 -13.30 -5.18
N VAL A 45 0.97 -13.70 -3.97
CA VAL A 45 1.90 -14.27 -3.01
C VAL A 45 2.17 -15.75 -3.32
N GLU A 46 1.12 -16.55 -3.49
CA GLU A 46 1.27 -18.00 -3.62
C GLU A 46 1.74 -18.45 -5.00
N GLU A 47 1.23 -17.83 -6.07
CA GLU A 47 1.54 -18.25 -7.43
C GLU A 47 2.69 -17.44 -8.05
N ALA A 48 2.68 -16.12 -7.85
CA ALA A 48 3.73 -15.25 -8.40
C ALA A 48 4.97 -15.14 -7.49
N GLY A 49 4.87 -15.53 -6.21
CA GLY A 49 5.97 -15.49 -5.25
C GLY A 49 6.33 -14.06 -4.83
N ASP A 50 5.32 -13.17 -4.77
CA ASP A 50 5.50 -11.79 -4.30
C ASP A 50 5.84 -11.81 -2.79
N PRO A 51 6.94 -11.18 -2.35
CA PRO A 51 7.35 -11.17 -0.95
C PRO A 51 6.52 -10.23 -0.08
N TYR A 52 5.56 -9.51 -0.62
CA TYR A 52 4.81 -8.43 0.03
C TYR A 52 4.30 -8.80 1.43
N GLN A 53 3.61 -9.94 1.55
CA GLN A 53 3.07 -10.36 2.85
C GLN A 53 4.17 -10.56 3.90
N ALA A 54 5.24 -11.28 3.53
CA ALA A 54 6.35 -11.55 4.44
C ALA A 54 7.08 -10.25 4.85
N GLU A 55 7.21 -9.31 3.93
CA GLU A 55 7.85 -8.00 4.19
C GLU A 55 6.99 -7.14 5.13
N ILE A 56 5.66 -7.15 4.98
CA ILE A 56 4.74 -6.46 5.90
C ILE A 56 4.80 -7.08 7.31
N GLU A 57 4.76 -8.40 7.41
CA GLU A 57 4.85 -9.12 8.68
C GLU A 57 6.19 -8.82 9.38
N GLU A 58 7.30 -8.83 8.65
CA GLU A 58 8.62 -8.47 9.19
C GLU A 58 8.68 -7.00 9.63
N CYS A 59 8.05 -6.10 8.89
CA CYS A 59 7.98 -4.68 9.24
C CYS A 59 7.21 -4.48 10.57
N VAL A 60 6.05 -5.10 10.72
CA VAL A 60 5.27 -5.08 11.98
C VAL A 60 6.09 -5.61 13.15
N ASP A 61 6.75 -6.75 12.96
CA ASP A 61 7.62 -7.35 13.97
C ASP A 61 8.76 -6.41 14.41
N LYS A 62 9.41 -5.75 13.47
CA LYS A 62 10.48 -4.78 13.75
C LYS A 62 9.95 -3.56 14.50
N ILE A 63 8.79 -3.03 14.11
CA ILE A 63 8.13 -1.91 14.80
C ILE A 63 7.82 -2.32 16.25
N MET A 64 7.16 -3.44 16.47
CA MET A 64 6.79 -3.90 17.80
C MET A 64 8.01 -4.17 18.69
N LYS A 65 9.07 -4.78 18.16
CA LYS A 65 10.35 -4.96 18.88
C LYS A 65 10.98 -3.63 19.27
N THR A 66 10.93 -2.63 18.40
CA THR A 66 11.50 -1.29 18.68
C THR A 66 10.62 -0.47 19.63
N LEU A 67 9.31 -0.63 19.58
CA LEU A 67 8.39 0.01 20.53
C LEU A 67 8.66 -0.44 21.96
N ASN A 68 9.10 -1.68 22.13
CA ASN A 68 9.37 -2.29 23.46
C ASN A 68 8.20 -2.08 24.44
N CYS A 69 6.97 -2.21 23.94
CA CYS A 69 5.73 -2.08 24.70
C CYS A 69 5.03 -3.45 24.84
N SER A 70 4.17 -3.56 25.83
CA SER A 70 3.37 -4.78 26.08
C SER A 70 1.99 -4.74 25.42
N ASN A 71 1.72 -3.74 24.61
CA ASN A 71 0.44 -3.59 23.95
C ASN A 71 0.15 -4.78 23.03
N PRO A 72 -1.06 -5.35 23.09
CA PRO A 72 -1.48 -6.33 22.12
C PRO A 72 -1.56 -5.69 20.72
N HIS A 73 -1.26 -6.46 19.70
CA HIS A 73 -1.34 -5.96 18.32
C HIS A 73 -1.94 -6.99 17.37
N THR A 74 -2.46 -6.49 16.25
CA THR A 74 -3.03 -7.28 15.15
C THR A 74 -2.63 -6.65 13.82
N LEU A 75 -2.31 -7.48 12.82
CA LEU A 75 -2.14 -7.08 11.43
C LEU A 75 -3.36 -7.53 10.63
N ALA A 76 -3.93 -6.65 9.82
CA ALA A 76 -5.03 -6.96 8.91
C ALA A 76 -4.84 -6.24 7.56
N TYR A 77 -5.63 -6.67 6.58
CA TYR A 77 -5.52 -6.18 5.20
C TYR A 77 -6.83 -5.52 4.76
N GLN A 78 -6.70 -4.31 4.18
CA GLN A 78 -7.81 -3.47 3.73
C GLN A 78 -7.99 -3.47 2.21
N SER A 79 -8.98 -2.73 1.74
CA SER A 79 -9.20 -2.38 0.32
C SER A 79 -9.50 -3.58 -0.59
N ARG A 80 -10.16 -4.61 -0.06
CA ARG A 80 -10.61 -5.78 -0.83
C ARG A 80 -11.62 -5.39 -1.88
N VAL A 81 -11.38 -5.79 -3.15
CA VAL A 81 -12.30 -5.56 -4.27
C VAL A 81 -12.47 -6.79 -5.16
N GLY A 82 -13.66 -6.96 -5.73
CA GLY A 82 -13.97 -8.02 -6.68
C GLY A 82 -14.06 -9.43 -6.08
N PRO A 83 -14.19 -10.46 -6.93
CA PRO A 83 -14.50 -11.81 -6.50
C PRO A 83 -13.29 -12.69 -6.19
N VAL A 84 -12.07 -12.16 -6.29
CA VAL A 84 -10.83 -12.91 -6.02
C VAL A 84 -10.58 -13.02 -4.51
N GLU A 85 -9.82 -14.03 -4.08
CA GLU A 85 -9.41 -14.16 -2.70
C GLU A 85 -8.24 -13.22 -2.39
N TRP A 86 -8.37 -12.45 -1.32
CA TRP A 86 -7.39 -11.47 -0.83
C TRP A 86 -6.74 -11.94 0.45
N LEU A 87 -5.58 -11.37 0.79
CA LEU A 87 -4.89 -11.64 2.05
C LEU A 87 -5.81 -11.40 3.25
N LYS A 88 -5.68 -12.22 4.26
CA LYS A 88 -6.47 -12.20 5.50
C LYS A 88 -5.57 -11.99 6.72
N PRO A 89 -6.16 -11.56 7.88
CA PRO A 89 -7.57 -11.21 8.09
C PRO A 89 -7.96 -9.91 7.39
N TYR A 90 -9.23 -9.76 7.03
CA TYR A 90 -9.75 -8.49 6.51
C TYR A 90 -9.92 -7.49 7.63
N THR A 91 -9.66 -6.20 7.36
CA THR A 91 -9.68 -5.15 8.37
C THR A 91 -11.03 -5.04 9.08
N GLU A 92 -12.15 -5.06 8.35
CA GLU A 92 -13.49 -5.00 8.94
C GLU A 92 -13.76 -6.18 9.88
N ASP A 93 -13.47 -7.39 9.42
CA ASP A 93 -13.71 -8.62 10.20
C ASP A 93 -12.86 -8.62 11.47
N ALA A 94 -11.58 -8.24 11.37
CA ALA A 94 -10.67 -8.16 12.49
C ALA A 94 -11.07 -7.10 13.54
N ILE A 95 -11.59 -5.95 13.11
CA ILE A 95 -12.12 -4.91 14.01
C ILE A 95 -13.33 -5.46 14.79
N GLN A 96 -14.25 -6.16 14.13
CA GLN A 96 -15.42 -6.76 14.76
C GLN A 96 -15.03 -7.86 15.77
N GLU A 97 -14.06 -8.71 15.42
CA GLU A 97 -13.53 -9.75 16.32
C GLU A 97 -12.88 -9.14 17.56
N LEU A 98 -12.09 -8.08 17.41
CA LEU A 98 -11.48 -7.36 18.52
C LEU A 98 -12.53 -6.72 19.43
N ALA A 99 -13.55 -6.10 18.86
CA ALA A 99 -14.66 -5.54 19.62
C ALA A 99 -15.41 -6.63 20.42
N ALA A 100 -15.69 -7.78 19.80
CA ALA A 100 -16.32 -8.93 20.43
C ALA A 100 -15.46 -9.52 21.57
N SER A 101 -14.13 -9.45 21.46
CA SER A 101 -13.18 -9.85 22.53
C SER A 101 -13.08 -8.85 23.66
N GLY A 102 -13.75 -7.69 23.56
CA GLY A 102 -13.81 -6.67 24.62
C GLY A 102 -12.82 -5.52 24.46
N VAL A 103 -12.11 -5.40 23.33
CA VAL A 103 -11.25 -4.25 23.03
C VAL A 103 -12.10 -2.98 22.97
N LYS A 104 -11.68 -1.93 23.67
CA LYS A 104 -12.36 -0.62 23.72
C LYS A 104 -11.52 0.52 23.17
N ASN A 105 -10.20 0.36 23.13
CA ASN A 105 -9.26 1.37 22.67
C ASN A 105 -8.43 0.78 21.53
N LEU A 106 -8.58 1.33 20.32
CA LEU A 106 -7.90 0.88 19.12
C LEU A 106 -7.04 2.02 18.55
N LEU A 107 -5.77 1.74 18.32
CA LEU A 107 -4.87 2.64 17.59
C LEU A 107 -4.53 2.00 16.23
N VAL A 108 -5.08 2.55 15.17
CA VAL A 108 -4.84 2.06 13.80
C VAL A 108 -3.58 2.70 13.22
N VAL A 109 -2.70 1.86 12.73
CA VAL A 109 -1.44 2.23 12.09
C VAL A 109 -1.52 1.86 10.61
N PRO A 110 -1.58 2.84 9.70
CA PRO A 110 -1.51 2.60 8.25
C PRO A 110 -0.09 2.12 7.90
N ILE A 111 0.11 0.81 7.80
CA ILE A 111 1.42 0.26 7.44
C ILE A 111 1.58 0.17 5.93
N SER A 112 2.77 0.52 5.43
CA SER A 112 3.10 0.64 4.00
C SER A 112 2.43 1.78 3.26
N PHE A 113 1.86 2.74 3.97
CA PHE A 113 1.33 3.96 3.39
C PHE A 113 2.29 5.13 3.62
N VAL A 114 2.94 5.58 2.57
CA VAL A 114 3.96 6.66 2.65
C VAL A 114 3.37 8.06 2.71
N SER A 115 2.12 8.22 2.31
CA SER A 115 1.41 9.52 2.31
C SER A 115 -0.06 9.35 2.62
N GLU A 116 -0.69 10.43 3.11
CA GLU A 116 -2.14 10.48 3.25
C GLU A 116 -2.82 10.50 1.89
N HIS A 117 -3.85 9.69 1.73
CA HIS A 117 -4.70 9.63 0.55
C HIS A 117 -6.08 9.03 0.92
N ILE A 118 -6.88 8.67 -0.08
CA ILE A 118 -8.26 8.21 0.14
C ILE A 118 -8.34 6.97 1.04
N GLU A 119 -7.39 6.04 0.93
CA GLU A 119 -7.38 4.79 1.71
C GLU A 119 -6.99 5.00 3.18
N THR A 120 -6.28 6.09 3.51
CA THR A 120 -5.96 6.45 4.90
C THR A 120 -6.97 7.41 5.49
N LEU A 121 -7.46 8.40 4.71
CA LEU A 121 -8.33 9.46 5.20
C LEU A 121 -9.81 9.09 5.15
N GLN A 122 -10.25 8.36 4.14
CA GLN A 122 -11.63 7.93 4.01
C GLN A 122 -11.81 6.51 4.54
N GLU A 123 -11.11 5.53 3.97
CA GLU A 123 -11.32 4.12 4.32
C GLU A 123 -10.97 3.85 5.80
N ILE A 124 -9.76 4.26 6.27
CA ILE A 124 -9.39 4.01 7.68
C ILE A 124 -10.09 4.99 8.62
N ASP A 125 -9.98 6.30 8.36
CA ASP A 125 -10.36 7.30 9.36
C ASP A 125 -11.86 7.60 9.40
N MET A 126 -12.62 7.24 8.37
CA MET A 126 -14.07 7.40 8.33
C MET A 126 -14.78 6.04 8.36
N GLU A 127 -14.57 5.19 7.36
CA GLU A 127 -15.34 3.96 7.21
C GLU A 127 -15.02 2.93 8.31
N TYR A 128 -13.74 2.63 8.56
CA TYR A 128 -13.37 1.69 9.62
C TYR A 128 -13.58 2.26 11.03
N ARG A 129 -13.55 3.58 11.19
CA ARG A 129 -13.97 4.22 12.44
C ARG A 129 -15.45 3.94 12.71
N GLU A 130 -16.32 4.11 11.71
CA GLU A 130 -17.75 3.81 11.82
C GLU A 130 -17.98 2.33 12.17
N VAL A 131 -17.31 1.41 11.47
CA VAL A 131 -17.35 -0.03 11.77
C VAL A 131 -16.92 -0.32 13.22
N ALA A 132 -15.86 0.33 13.69
CA ALA A 132 -15.36 0.16 15.05
C ALA A 132 -16.35 0.69 16.10
N GLU A 133 -16.94 1.86 15.88
CA GLU A 133 -17.95 2.48 16.75
C GLU A 133 -19.22 1.62 16.82
N GLU A 134 -19.72 1.13 15.69
CA GLU A 134 -20.88 0.23 15.61
C GLU A 134 -20.62 -1.10 16.31
N ALA A 135 -19.39 -1.64 16.21
CA ALA A 135 -18.98 -2.84 16.93
C ALA A 135 -18.78 -2.62 18.44
N GLY A 136 -18.76 -1.36 18.93
CA GLY A 136 -18.66 -1.00 20.33
C GLY A 136 -17.23 -0.73 20.83
N ILE A 137 -16.30 -0.38 19.95
CA ILE A 137 -15.00 0.21 20.28
C ILE A 137 -15.24 1.68 20.63
N SER A 138 -14.89 2.08 21.86
CA SER A 138 -15.22 3.40 22.39
C SER A 138 -14.24 4.49 21.94
N ASN A 139 -13.00 4.12 21.70
CA ASN A 139 -11.93 5.04 21.32
C ASN A 139 -11.16 4.49 20.12
N PHE A 140 -11.25 5.20 19.02
CA PHE A 140 -10.54 4.89 17.78
C PHE A 140 -9.55 6.02 17.47
N TYR A 141 -8.28 5.69 17.45
CA TYR A 141 -7.18 6.58 17.11
C TYR A 141 -6.53 6.12 15.81
N ARG A 142 -5.92 7.04 15.08
CA ARG A 142 -5.17 6.73 13.86
C ARG A 142 -3.82 7.43 13.87
N VAL A 143 -2.78 6.67 13.58
CA VAL A 143 -1.43 7.22 13.33
C VAL A 143 -1.42 7.86 11.94
N PRO A 144 -0.91 9.10 11.78
CA PRO A 144 -0.79 9.70 10.45
C PRO A 144 0.24 8.97 9.59
N ALA A 145 0.02 8.98 8.27
CA ALA A 145 1.02 8.48 7.32
C ALA A 145 2.31 9.33 7.34
N LEU A 146 3.35 8.78 6.76
CA LEU A 146 4.70 9.36 6.81
C LEU A 146 4.79 10.76 6.17
N ASN A 147 4.14 10.99 5.06
CA ASN A 147 4.18 12.26 4.32
C ASN A 147 5.62 12.77 4.07
N THR A 148 5.87 14.04 4.34
CA THR A 148 7.16 14.71 4.15
C THR A 148 7.98 14.80 5.44
N HIS A 149 7.85 13.83 6.33
CA HIS A 149 8.63 13.85 7.56
C HIS A 149 10.14 13.85 7.28
N PRO A 150 10.93 14.72 7.94
CA PRO A 150 12.34 14.91 7.60
C PRO A 150 13.19 13.64 7.60
N ILE A 151 12.99 12.74 8.57
CA ILE A 151 13.74 11.47 8.64
C ILE A 151 13.45 10.62 7.40
N PHE A 152 12.17 10.45 7.04
CA PHE A 152 11.77 9.66 5.86
C PHE A 152 12.31 10.25 4.55
N ILE A 153 12.26 11.59 4.41
CA ILE A 153 12.79 12.26 3.22
C ILE A 153 14.32 12.15 3.13
N ASN A 154 15.02 12.24 4.28
CA ASN A 154 16.47 12.05 4.29
C ASN A 154 16.86 10.62 3.89
N ASP A 155 16.17 9.60 4.41
CA ASP A 155 16.42 8.20 4.02
C ASP A 155 16.20 7.97 2.52
N LEU A 156 15.12 8.52 1.96
CA LEU A 156 14.89 8.46 0.52
C LEU A 156 16.01 9.16 -0.26
N ALA A 157 16.50 10.30 0.23
CA ALA A 157 17.61 11.03 -0.39
C ALA A 157 18.90 10.21 -0.33
N ASP A 158 19.19 9.59 0.81
CA ASP A 158 20.39 8.74 1.00
C ASP A 158 20.34 7.52 0.06
N LEU A 159 19.19 6.84 -0.07
CA LEU A 159 19.00 5.74 -1.02
C LEU A 159 19.23 6.17 -2.48
N VAL A 160 18.76 7.37 -2.85
CA VAL A 160 19.01 7.93 -4.19
C VAL A 160 20.49 8.18 -4.39
N MET A 161 21.17 8.78 -3.40
CA MET A 161 22.61 9.04 -3.47
C MET A 161 23.43 7.75 -3.55
N GLU A 162 23.13 6.75 -2.72
CA GLU A 162 23.75 5.43 -2.78
C GLU A 162 23.57 4.77 -4.15
N THR A 163 22.38 4.89 -4.74
CA THR A 163 22.08 4.34 -6.07
C THR A 163 22.85 5.06 -7.17
N LEU A 164 23.04 6.37 -7.04
CA LEU A 164 23.80 7.18 -8.01
C LEU A 164 25.31 6.91 -7.90
N ASP A 165 25.82 6.69 -6.68
CA ASP A 165 27.22 6.41 -6.41
C ASP A 165 27.57 4.93 -6.64
N ALA A 166 26.59 4.04 -6.62
CA ALA A 166 26.79 2.64 -6.95
C ALA A 166 27.36 2.52 -8.37
N PRO A 167 28.47 1.77 -8.56
CA PRO A 167 28.96 1.51 -9.90
C PRO A 167 27.80 0.92 -10.69
N SER A 168 27.48 1.53 -11.83
CA SER A 168 26.41 1.09 -12.70
C SER A 168 26.67 -0.38 -13.03
N HIS A 169 26.12 -1.26 -12.24
CA HIS A 169 25.90 -2.63 -12.66
C HIS A 169 24.94 -2.47 -13.81
N GLY A 170 25.53 -2.38 -15.02
CA GLY A 170 24.74 -2.20 -16.22
C GLY A 170 23.62 -3.20 -16.15
N PHE A 171 22.48 -2.86 -16.72
CA PHE A 171 21.32 -3.72 -16.94
C PHE A 171 21.66 -5.08 -17.60
N SER A 172 22.91 -5.49 -17.54
CA SER A 172 23.51 -6.73 -18.01
C SER A 172 23.30 -7.92 -17.09
N ASP A 173 22.70 -7.74 -15.92
CA ASP A 173 22.24 -8.90 -15.17
C ASP A 173 20.93 -9.42 -15.81
N ALA A 174 21.14 -10.03 -16.97
CA ALA A 174 20.13 -10.81 -17.69
C ALA A 174 19.44 -11.85 -16.78
N ILE A 175 20.01 -12.15 -15.62
CA ILE A 175 19.47 -13.03 -14.57
C ILE A 175 18.42 -12.30 -13.73
N GLN A 176 18.67 -11.06 -13.32
CA GLN A 176 17.67 -10.25 -12.60
C GLN A 176 16.52 -9.85 -13.53
N MET A 177 16.85 -9.50 -14.77
CA MET A 177 15.83 -9.22 -15.78
C MET A 177 15.01 -10.46 -16.14
N LYS A 178 15.61 -11.64 -16.21
CA LYS A 178 14.88 -12.91 -16.33
C LYS A 178 14.00 -13.23 -15.11
N LYS A 179 14.41 -12.81 -13.91
CA LYS A 179 13.61 -12.98 -12.69
C LYS A 179 12.41 -12.03 -12.71
N ILE A 180 12.61 -10.77 -13.10
CA ILE A 180 11.53 -9.77 -13.29
C ILE A 180 10.58 -10.19 -14.41
N ILE A 181 11.11 -10.63 -15.56
CA ILE A 181 10.27 -11.13 -16.68
C ILE A 181 9.52 -12.41 -16.32
N LYS A 182 10.06 -13.23 -15.39
CA LYS A 182 9.38 -14.43 -14.89
C LYS A 182 8.33 -14.10 -13.83
N MET A 183 8.53 -13.00 -13.07
CA MET A 183 7.57 -12.46 -12.11
C MET A 183 6.39 -11.76 -12.82
N TYR A 184 6.65 -11.19 -14.02
CA TYR A 184 5.63 -10.66 -14.91
C TYR A 184 5.67 -11.44 -16.22
N PRO A 185 5.04 -12.63 -16.30
CA PRO A 185 5.02 -13.41 -17.53
C PRO A 185 4.47 -12.52 -18.63
N GLN A 186 5.20 -12.49 -19.76
CA GLN A 186 4.72 -11.84 -20.99
C GLN A 186 3.48 -12.62 -21.44
N GLU A 187 2.33 -12.26 -20.89
CA GLU A 187 1.07 -12.91 -21.21
C GLU A 187 0.80 -12.82 -22.69
N ARG A 188 0.45 -13.94 -23.31
CA ARG A 188 -0.10 -13.93 -24.65
C ARG A 188 -1.32 -13.03 -24.66
N TRP A 189 -1.45 -12.23 -25.70
CA TRP A 189 -2.59 -11.35 -25.85
C TRP A 189 -3.89 -12.17 -25.78
N GLU A 190 -4.66 -12.00 -24.75
CA GLU A 190 -5.95 -12.65 -24.52
C GLU A 190 -7.05 -11.61 -24.48
N TRP A 191 -8.17 -11.93 -25.12
CA TRP A 191 -9.36 -11.08 -25.07
C TRP A 191 -10.01 -11.19 -23.70
N GLY A 192 -10.39 -10.03 -23.12
CA GLY A 192 -11.12 -9.97 -21.85
C GLY A 192 -10.55 -8.96 -20.86
N LEU A 193 -10.88 -9.11 -19.59
CA LEU A 193 -10.35 -8.30 -18.49
C LEU A 193 -9.03 -8.90 -18.00
N THR A 194 -8.02 -8.84 -18.84
CA THR A 194 -6.65 -9.31 -18.53
C THR A 194 -5.72 -8.10 -18.44
N THR A 195 -4.64 -8.22 -17.69
CA THR A 195 -3.60 -7.16 -17.56
C THR A 195 -3.07 -6.73 -18.93
N THR A 196 -2.92 -7.67 -19.86
CA THR A 196 -2.49 -7.38 -21.24
C THR A 196 -3.53 -6.56 -21.99
N ALA A 197 -4.81 -6.89 -21.85
CA ALA A 197 -5.90 -6.13 -22.46
C ALA A 197 -5.98 -4.71 -21.89
N GLU A 198 -5.80 -4.54 -20.58
CA GLU A 198 -5.79 -3.22 -19.91
C GLU A 198 -4.64 -2.34 -20.39
N VAL A 199 -3.43 -2.89 -20.49
CA VAL A 199 -2.25 -2.17 -20.99
C VAL A 199 -2.49 -1.72 -22.44
N TRP A 200 -3.04 -2.59 -23.30
CA TRP A 200 -3.35 -2.24 -24.67
C TRP A 200 -4.49 -1.23 -24.79
N ASN A 201 -5.54 -1.36 -23.97
CA ASN A 201 -6.61 -0.38 -23.91
C ASN A 201 -6.10 1.00 -23.47
N GLY A 202 -5.22 1.05 -22.47
CA GLY A 202 -4.57 2.29 -22.03
C GLY A 202 -3.72 2.93 -23.15
N ARG A 203 -2.94 2.15 -23.87
CA ARG A 203 -2.14 2.63 -25.01
C ARG A 203 -3.01 3.15 -26.14
N LEU A 204 -4.06 2.42 -26.49
CA LEU A 204 -5.02 2.84 -27.53
C LEU A 204 -5.78 4.09 -27.12
N ALA A 205 -6.17 4.20 -25.85
CA ALA A 205 -6.81 5.41 -25.31
C ALA A 205 -5.88 6.64 -25.40
N MET A 206 -4.59 6.48 -25.08
CA MET A 206 -3.60 7.57 -25.24
C MET A 206 -3.44 7.98 -26.70
N VAL A 207 -3.36 7.03 -27.63
CA VAL A 207 -3.30 7.32 -29.07
C VAL A 207 -4.56 8.05 -29.53
N GLY A 208 -5.73 7.59 -29.11
CA GLY A 208 -7.01 8.24 -29.40
C GLY A 208 -7.09 9.66 -28.84
N PHE A 209 -6.60 9.87 -27.61
CA PHE A 209 -6.55 11.19 -27.00
C PHE A 209 -5.61 12.16 -27.73
N ILE A 210 -4.43 11.70 -28.14
CA ILE A 210 -3.50 12.49 -28.95
C ILE A 210 -4.11 12.84 -30.31
N ALA A 211 -4.77 11.88 -30.95
CA ALA A 211 -5.46 12.11 -32.23
C ALA A 211 -6.57 13.16 -32.08
N LEU A 212 -7.37 13.09 -31.02
CA LEU A 212 -8.40 14.08 -30.69
C LEU A 212 -7.81 15.47 -30.44
N LEU A 213 -6.70 15.58 -29.70
CA LEU A 213 -6.02 16.85 -29.46
C LEU A 213 -5.51 17.46 -30.78
N LEU A 214 -4.91 16.65 -31.65
CA LEU A 214 -4.44 17.09 -32.96
C LEU A 214 -5.61 17.59 -33.82
N GLU A 215 -6.74 16.89 -33.80
CA GLU A 215 -7.94 17.30 -34.48
C GLU A 215 -8.51 18.62 -33.97
N LEU A 216 -8.53 18.83 -32.65
CA LEU A 216 -8.95 20.09 -32.03
C LEU A 216 -8.04 21.27 -32.38
N ILE A 217 -6.73 21.03 -32.52
CA ILE A 217 -5.75 22.08 -32.81
C ILE A 217 -5.70 22.39 -34.32
N THR A 218 -5.75 21.37 -35.18
CA THR A 218 -5.52 21.53 -36.61
C THR A 218 -6.82 21.60 -37.43
N GLY A 219 -7.95 21.17 -36.85
CA GLY A 219 -9.21 21.00 -37.57
C GLY A 219 -9.20 19.78 -38.53
N TYR A 220 -8.12 18.99 -38.53
CA TYR A 220 -8.00 17.78 -39.34
C TYR A 220 -7.59 16.61 -38.47
N GLY A 221 -8.41 15.57 -38.43
CA GLY A 221 -8.15 14.38 -37.64
C GLY A 221 -8.96 13.17 -38.10
N PRO A 222 -8.82 12.04 -37.37
CA PRO A 222 -9.48 10.80 -37.76
C PRO A 222 -11.00 10.90 -37.88
N LEU A 223 -11.65 11.71 -37.05
CA LEU A 223 -13.10 11.89 -37.07
C LEU A 223 -13.55 12.71 -38.29
N HIS A 224 -12.77 13.73 -38.65
CA HIS A 224 -13.00 14.52 -39.84
C HIS A 224 -12.76 13.69 -41.11
N LEU A 225 -11.69 12.87 -41.14
CA LEU A 225 -11.43 11.93 -42.22
C LEU A 225 -12.47 10.84 -42.36
N ALA A 226 -13.09 10.45 -41.26
CA ALA A 226 -14.18 9.49 -41.21
C ALA A 226 -15.55 10.11 -41.54
N GLY A 227 -15.65 11.43 -41.71
CA GLY A 227 -16.89 12.15 -41.99
C GLY A 227 -17.85 12.16 -40.80
N LEU A 228 -17.31 12.08 -39.57
CA LEU A 228 -18.05 12.08 -38.31
C LEU A 228 -18.09 13.47 -37.64
N LEU A 229 -17.30 14.43 -38.13
CA LEU A 229 -17.28 15.85 -37.76
C LEU A 229 -17.13 16.69 -39.04
#